data_bbee5d4f41193a88ab3592ae3045fd30
#
_entry.id   bbee5d4f41193a88ab3592ae3045fd30
#
_cell.length_a   1.000
_cell.length_b   1.000
_cell.length_c   1.000
_cell.angle_alpha   90.00
_cell.angle_beta   90.00
_cell.angle_gamma   90.00
#
_symmetry.space_group_name_H-M   'P 1'
#
loop_
_entity.id
_entity.type
_entity.pdbx_description
1 polymer ?
#
loop_
_entity_poly.entity_id
_entity_poly.type
_entity_poly.pdbx_seq_one_letter_code
_entity_poly.pdbx_strand_id
1 'polypeptide(L)'
;MRRYHPCCHTCLVRCLLVDDNGVFIETARLLLTREGVVVAGTASSIAEALHQASELRPDVVLVDIALGDENGFELARRLAGGNTGGGTTVIMISTRAGADYADMVADSSAAGFLPKHELSAAAIQRILGPG
;
A
#
# COMPACT_ATOMS: atom_id res chain seq x y z
N MET A 1 11.07 -15.52 -6.78
CA MET A 1 11.41 -14.79 -8.00
C MET A 1 10.89 -13.39 -8.00
N ARG A 2 11.69 -12.47 -8.30
CA ARG A 2 11.26 -11.09 -8.33
C ARG A 2 10.66 -10.73 -9.67
N ARG A 3 9.52 -10.13 -9.64
CA ARG A 3 8.93 -9.59 -10.84
C ARG A 3 9.54 -8.27 -11.21
N TYR A 4 10.03 -7.58 -10.22
CA TYR A 4 10.52 -6.22 -10.40
C TYR A 4 12.00 -6.21 -10.61
N HIS A 5 12.43 -5.58 -11.70
CA HIS A 5 13.85 -5.42 -12.04
C HIS A 5 14.14 -3.96 -12.27
N PRO A 6 15.14 -3.40 -11.57
CA PRO A 6 15.44 -1.99 -11.76
C PRO A 6 15.83 -1.63 -13.20
N CYS A 7 16.39 -2.56 -13.92
CA CYS A 7 16.81 -2.31 -15.28
C CYS A 7 15.75 -2.61 -16.33
N CYS A 8 14.59 -3.05 -15.91
CA CYS A 8 13.53 -3.40 -16.84
C CYS A 8 12.52 -2.26 -16.92
N HIS A 9 12.41 -1.64 -18.07
CA HIS A 9 11.53 -0.49 -18.24
C HIS A 9 10.06 -0.82 -18.15
N THR A 10 9.72 -2.08 -18.34
CA THR A 10 8.32 -2.51 -18.29
C THR A 10 7.92 -3.12 -16.96
N CYS A 11 8.86 -3.23 -16.04
CA CYS A 11 8.60 -3.85 -14.74
C CYS A 11 8.22 -2.77 -13.73
N LEU A 12 7.00 -2.26 -13.85
CA LEU A 12 6.50 -1.20 -13.00
C LEU A 12 5.90 -1.76 -11.74
N VAL A 13 6.05 -1.02 -10.65
CA VAL A 13 5.42 -1.39 -9.40
C VAL A 13 3.92 -1.23 -9.54
N ARG A 14 3.16 -2.25 -9.13
CA ARG A 14 1.70 -2.22 -9.16
C ARG A 14 1.19 -2.06 -7.75
N CYS A 15 0.30 -1.12 -7.56
CA CYS A 15 -0.13 -0.65 -6.26
C CYS A 15 -1.64 -0.70 -6.11
N LEU A 16 -2.11 -1.09 -4.92
CA LEU A 16 -3.50 -1.00 -4.55
C LEU A 16 -3.62 0.07 -3.46
N LEU A 17 -4.49 1.04 -3.68
CA LEU A 17 -4.71 2.11 -2.70
C LEU A 17 -5.96 1.79 -1.88
N VAL A 18 -5.82 1.79 -0.56
CA VAL A 18 -6.94 1.49 0.33
C VAL A 18 -7.15 2.65 1.29
N ASP A 19 -8.24 3.37 1.11
CA ASP A 19 -8.54 4.58 1.88
C ASP A 19 -10.00 4.91 1.66
N ASP A 20 -10.70 5.37 2.69
CA ASP A 20 -12.10 5.75 2.53
C ASP A 20 -12.27 7.21 2.11
N ASN A 21 -11.17 7.94 1.95
CA ASN A 21 -11.20 9.33 1.51
C ASN A 21 -10.99 9.38 0.00
N GLY A 22 -12.10 9.60 -0.75
CA GLY A 22 -12.03 9.60 -2.20
C GLY A 22 -11.17 10.70 -2.78
N VAL A 23 -11.10 11.85 -2.11
CA VAL A 23 -10.24 12.94 -2.58
C VAL A 23 -8.78 12.54 -2.51
N PHE A 24 -8.37 11.94 -1.39
CA PHE A 24 -7.00 11.49 -1.28
C PHE A 24 -6.70 10.39 -2.30
N ILE A 25 -7.61 9.44 -2.48
CA ILE A 25 -7.44 8.35 -3.45
C ILE A 25 -7.15 8.93 -4.83
N GLU A 26 -7.95 9.87 -5.26
CA GLU A 26 -7.78 10.43 -6.60
C GLU A 26 -6.47 11.20 -6.73
N THR A 27 -6.14 11.98 -5.70
CA THR A 27 -4.89 12.75 -5.71
C THR A 27 -3.69 11.81 -5.75
N ALA A 28 -3.71 10.77 -4.92
CA ALA A 28 -2.61 9.83 -4.87
C ALA A 28 -2.48 9.04 -6.16
N ARG A 29 -3.63 8.65 -6.75
CA ARG A 29 -3.61 7.91 -8.00
C ARG A 29 -2.93 8.71 -9.09
N LEU A 30 -3.28 9.99 -9.20
CA LEU A 30 -2.69 10.84 -10.21
C LEU A 30 -1.20 11.05 -9.99
N LEU A 31 -0.82 11.30 -8.74
CA LEU A 31 0.58 11.50 -8.40
C LEU A 31 1.42 10.27 -8.71
N LEU A 32 0.98 9.12 -8.24
CA LEU A 32 1.75 7.89 -8.41
C LEU A 32 1.83 7.49 -9.87
N THR A 33 0.73 7.65 -10.60
CA THR A 33 0.73 7.33 -12.02
C THR A 33 1.74 8.20 -12.76
N ARG A 34 1.78 9.47 -12.42
CA ARG A 34 2.74 10.38 -13.04
C ARG A 34 4.17 9.99 -12.74
N GLU A 35 4.40 9.40 -11.58
CA GLU A 35 5.73 9.00 -11.17
C GLU A 35 6.10 7.57 -11.59
N GLY A 36 5.26 6.93 -12.39
CA GLY A 36 5.59 5.63 -12.95
C GLY A 36 5.07 4.43 -12.17
N VAL A 37 4.27 4.66 -11.13
CA VAL A 37 3.65 3.56 -10.39
C VAL A 37 2.30 3.25 -11.03
N VAL A 38 2.05 1.97 -11.26
CA VAL A 38 0.76 1.54 -11.80
C VAL A 38 -0.22 1.37 -10.63
N VAL A 39 -1.24 2.21 -10.58
CA VAL A 39 -2.29 2.05 -9.58
C VAL A 39 -3.29 1.07 -10.14
N ALA A 40 -3.16 -0.18 -9.71
CA ALA A 40 -3.95 -1.28 -10.27
C ALA A 40 -5.40 -1.24 -9.81
N GLY A 41 -5.64 -0.65 -8.66
CA GLY A 41 -7.01 -0.55 -8.15
C GLY A 41 -7.08 0.28 -6.90
N THR A 42 -8.31 0.51 -6.43
CA THR A 42 -8.56 1.25 -5.20
C THR A 42 -9.65 0.54 -4.43
N ALA A 43 -9.64 0.70 -3.11
CA ALA A 43 -10.64 0.09 -2.24
C ALA A 43 -10.90 1.02 -1.07
N SER A 44 -12.11 0.95 -0.50
CA SER A 44 -12.49 1.81 0.60
C SER A 44 -12.86 1.05 1.86
N SER A 45 -12.72 -0.25 1.85
CA SER A 45 -13.03 -1.08 3.02
C SER A 45 -12.12 -2.30 3.03
N ILE A 46 -12.07 -2.99 4.17
CA ILE A 46 -11.27 -4.20 4.28
C ILE A 46 -11.77 -5.26 3.30
N ALA A 47 -13.08 -5.47 3.24
CA ALA A 47 -13.64 -6.50 2.36
C ALA A 47 -13.30 -6.22 0.90
N GLU A 48 -13.46 -4.98 0.47
CA GLU A 48 -13.16 -4.61 -0.88
C GLU A 48 -11.67 -4.77 -1.18
N ALA A 49 -10.83 -4.38 -0.22
CA ALA A 49 -9.39 -4.47 -0.38
C ALA A 49 -8.93 -5.92 -0.53
N LEU A 50 -9.49 -6.82 0.28
CA LEU A 50 -9.13 -8.23 0.19
C LEU A 50 -9.53 -8.81 -1.16
N HIS A 51 -10.70 -8.44 -1.64
CA HIS A 51 -11.15 -8.89 -2.95
C HIS A 51 -10.24 -8.37 -4.06
N GLN A 52 -9.93 -7.08 -4.03
CA GLN A 52 -9.08 -6.48 -5.03
C GLN A 52 -7.66 -7.05 -5.00
N ALA A 53 -7.13 -7.28 -3.81
CA ALA A 53 -5.78 -7.84 -3.69
C ALA A 53 -5.73 -9.25 -4.28
N SER A 54 -6.77 -10.02 -4.05
CA SER A 54 -6.85 -11.37 -4.59
C SER A 54 -6.90 -11.36 -6.12
N GLU A 55 -7.65 -10.42 -6.69
CA GLU A 55 -7.82 -10.33 -8.13
C GLU A 55 -6.61 -9.73 -8.82
N LEU A 56 -6.05 -8.68 -8.24
CA LEU A 56 -5.03 -7.88 -8.90
C LEU A 56 -3.60 -8.29 -8.56
N ARG A 57 -3.41 -8.92 -7.41
CA ARG A 57 -2.09 -9.35 -6.93
C ARG A 57 -1.07 -8.23 -7.03
N PRO A 58 -1.33 -7.12 -6.33
CA PRO A 58 -0.42 -5.97 -6.42
C PRO A 58 0.91 -6.26 -5.73
N ASP A 59 1.93 -5.51 -6.12
CA ASP A 59 3.23 -5.59 -5.46
C ASP A 59 3.19 -4.93 -4.09
N VAL A 60 2.39 -3.87 -3.97
CA VAL A 60 2.30 -3.14 -2.72
C VAL A 60 0.85 -2.70 -2.51
N VAL A 61 0.43 -2.72 -1.25
CA VAL A 61 -0.88 -2.22 -0.85
C VAL A 61 -0.64 -1.07 0.13
N LEU A 62 -1.16 0.11 -0.21
CA LEU A 62 -1.09 1.27 0.67
C LEU A 62 -2.39 1.35 1.43
N VAL A 63 -2.32 1.21 2.75
CA VAL A 63 -3.49 1.07 3.61
C VAL A 63 -3.56 2.21 4.62
N ASP A 64 -4.65 2.97 4.57
CA ASP A 64 -4.91 3.99 5.58
C ASP A 64 -5.15 3.30 6.91
N ILE A 65 -4.47 3.78 7.96
CA ILE A 65 -4.65 3.23 9.29
C ILE A 65 -6.10 3.36 9.73
N ALA A 66 -6.74 4.48 9.41
CA ALA A 66 -8.14 4.72 9.76
C ALA A 66 -9.00 4.55 8.52
N LEU A 67 -9.66 3.41 8.39
CA LEU A 67 -10.52 3.11 7.25
C LEU A 67 -11.97 3.26 7.69
N GLY A 68 -12.45 4.51 7.78
CA GLY A 68 -13.79 4.74 8.28
C GLY A 68 -13.93 4.14 9.67
N ASP A 69 -14.82 3.18 9.83
CA ASP A 69 -15.00 2.49 11.09
C ASP A 69 -14.05 1.31 11.26
N GLU A 70 -13.26 1.02 10.26
CA GLU A 70 -12.39 -0.15 10.28
C GLU A 70 -10.96 0.25 10.58
N ASN A 71 -10.19 -0.73 11.06
CA ASN A 71 -8.79 -0.52 11.40
C ASN A 71 -7.91 -1.08 10.31
N GLY A 72 -7.08 -0.21 9.71
CA GLY A 72 -6.21 -0.63 8.62
C GLY A 72 -5.20 -1.70 9.02
N PHE A 73 -4.81 -1.76 10.30
CA PHE A 73 -3.90 -2.82 10.74
C PHE A 73 -4.54 -4.20 10.64
N GLU A 74 -5.86 -4.26 10.78
CA GLU A 74 -6.55 -5.52 10.60
C GLU A 74 -6.42 -6.02 9.16
N LEU A 75 -6.52 -5.11 8.20
CA LEU A 75 -6.30 -5.47 6.80
C LEU A 75 -4.87 -5.94 6.58
N ALA A 76 -3.90 -5.23 7.16
CA ALA A 76 -2.50 -5.64 7.01
C ALA A 76 -2.30 -7.05 7.53
N ARG A 77 -2.88 -7.36 8.67
CA ARG A 77 -2.77 -8.68 9.26
C ARG A 77 -3.39 -9.75 8.36
N ARG A 78 -4.54 -9.46 7.79
CA ARG A 78 -5.20 -10.42 6.91
C ARG A 78 -4.44 -10.64 5.61
N LEU A 79 -3.87 -9.58 5.06
CA LEU A 79 -3.08 -9.72 3.84
C LEU A 79 -1.83 -10.56 4.08
N ALA A 80 -1.20 -10.38 5.23
CA ALA A 80 0.01 -11.14 5.55
C ALA A 80 -0.29 -12.61 5.80
N GLY A 81 -1.43 -12.90 6.42
CA GLY A 81 -1.76 -14.26 6.76
C GLY A 81 -2.60 -14.99 5.74
N GLY A 82 -3.03 -14.29 4.69
CA GLY A 82 -3.93 -14.88 3.72
C GLY A 82 -3.19 -15.47 2.54
N ASN A 83 -3.97 -15.92 1.57
CA ASN A 83 -3.44 -16.55 0.37
C ASN A 83 -3.47 -15.60 -0.81
N THR A 84 -3.09 -14.38 -0.58
CA THR A 84 -3.16 -13.36 -1.61
C THR A 84 -1.95 -13.37 -2.53
N GLY A 85 -1.23 -14.47 -2.54
CA GLY A 85 -0.15 -14.61 -3.49
C GLY A 85 1.21 -14.31 -2.94
N GLY A 86 1.37 -14.31 -1.68
CA GLY A 86 2.65 -14.12 -0.99
C GLY A 86 3.57 -13.14 -1.71
N GLY A 87 4.04 -12.18 -1.22
CA GLY A 87 4.91 -11.22 -1.88
C GLY A 87 4.31 -9.84 -1.98
N THR A 88 3.08 -9.69 -1.51
CA THR A 88 2.49 -8.37 -1.43
C THR A 88 3.04 -7.66 -0.20
N THR A 89 3.57 -6.47 -0.42
CA THR A 89 4.10 -5.64 0.67
C THR A 89 3.01 -4.67 1.11
N VAL A 90 2.82 -4.56 2.42
CA VAL A 90 1.83 -3.64 2.97
C VAL A 90 2.52 -2.44 3.58
N ILE A 91 2.11 -1.25 3.19
CA ILE A 91 2.63 0.00 3.74
C ILE A 91 1.45 0.75 4.34
N MET A 92 1.56 1.13 5.62
CA MET A 92 0.52 1.90 6.27
C MET A 92 0.69 3.37 5.95
N ILE A 93 -0.42 4.06 5.72
CA ILE A 93 -0.41 5.50 5.48
C ILE A 93 -1.37 6.18 6.45
N SER A 94 -1.10 7.44 6.76
CA SER A 94 -1.95 8.21 7.66
C SER A 94 -1.69 9.69 7.50
N THR A 95 -2.69 10.50 7.88
CA THR A 95 -2.50 11.94 7.95
C THR A 95 -1.70 12.34 9.19
N ARG A 96 -1.57 11.42 10.16
CA ARG A 96 -0.83 11.70 11.39
C ARG A 96 0.63 11.34 11.23
N ALA A 97 1.45 11.90 12.12
CA ALA A 97 2.88 11.63 12.11
C ALA A 97 3.15 10.17 12.45
N GLY A 98 4.21 9.62 11.85
CA GLY A 98 4.57 8.24 12.07
C GLY A 98 4.87 7.90 13.52
N ALA A 99 5.36 8.89 14.28
CA ALA A 99 5.69 8.67 15.69
C ALA A 99 4.48 8.24 16.50
N ASP A 100 3.28 8.66 16.10
CA ASP A 100 2.06 8.29 16.80
C ASP A 100 1.73 6.82 16.67
N TYR A 101 2.28 6.15 15.67
CA TYR A 101 1.93 4.78 15.35
C TYR A 101 3.13 3.84 15.31
N ALA A 102 4.31 4.33 15.71
CA ALA A 102 5.53 3.55 15.53
C ALA A 102 5.45 2.16 16.15
N ASP A 103 4.93 2.07 17.37
CA ASP A 103 4.83 0.77 18.02
C ASP A 103 3.82 -0.13 17.32
N MET A 104 2.72 0.44 16.87
CA MET A 104 1.69 -0.35 16.20
C MET A 104 2.19 -0.88 14.87
N VAL A 105 2.94 -0.05 14.14
CA VAL A 105 3.52 -0.49 12.87
C VAL A 105 4.55 -1.57 13.12
N ALA A 106 5.39 -1.40 14.13
CA ALA A 106 6.42 -2.40 14.44
C ALA A 106 5.81 -3.75 14.81
N ASP A 107 4.66 -3.73 15.47
CA ASP A 107 4.00 -4.97 15.88
C ASP A 107 3.10 -5.52 14.77
N SER A 108 2.92 -4.80 13.69
CA SER A 108 2.03 -5.22 12.63
C SER A 108 2.77 -6.02 11.57
N SER A 109 2.04 -6.49 10.59
CA SER A 109 2.61 -7.20 9.45
C SER A 109 3.02 -6.24 8.33
N ALA A 110 2.88 -4.94 8.56
CA ALA A 110 3.23 -3.96 7.54
C ALA A 110 4.74 -3.82 7.42
N ALA A 111 5.19 -3.54 6.22
CA ALA A 111 6.61 -3.34 5.96
C ALA A 111 7.09 -1.96 6.35
N GLY A 112 6.17 -1.00 6.42
CA GLY A 112 6.56 0.35 6.77
C GLY A 112 5.37 1.29 6.90
N PHE A 113 5.69 2.55 7.10
CA PHE A 113 4.70 3.59 7.29
C PHE A 113 5.10 4.84 6.50
N LEU A 114 4.11 5.50 5.92
CA LEU A 114 4.33 6.78 5.25
C LEU A 114 3.23 7.76 5.66
N PRO A 115 3.59 8.97 6.09
CA PRO A 115 2.57 10.01 6.20
C PRO A 115 2.02 10.28 4.81
N LYS A 116 0.72 10.56 4.72
CA LYS A 116 0.10 10.77 3.41
C LYS A 116 0.76 11.87 2.62
N HIS A 117 1.23 12.92 3.30
CA HIS A 117 1.86 14.05 2.60
C HIS A 117 3.26 13.73 2.10
N GLU A 118 3.83 12.58 2.49
CA GLU A 118 5.15 12.15 2.01
C GLU A 118 5.06 11.03 1.00
N LEU A 119 3.86 10.69 0.58
CA LEU A 119 3.67 9.61 -0.38
C LEU A 119 4.29 9.98 -1.72
N SER A 120 5.12 9.07 -2.23
CA SER A 120 5.75 9.24 -3.54
C SER A 120 6.25 7.89 -4.02
N ALA A 121 6.56 7.80 -5.30
CA ALA A 121 7.15 6.57 -5.84
C ALA A 121 8.48 6.26 -5.16
N ALA A 122 9.29 7.29 -4.93
CA ALA A 122 10.58 7.10 -4.28
C ALA A 122 10.43 6.58 -2.86
N ALA A 123 9.45 7.11 -2.11
CA ALA A 123 9.22 6.65 -0.75
C ALA A 123 8.79 5.18 -0.72
N ILE A 124 7.94 4.80 -1.65
CA ILE A 124 7.51 3.41 -1.76
C ILE A 124 8.70 2.52 -2.08
N GLN A 125 9.53 2.93 -3.02
CA GLN A 125 10.69 2.15 -3.42
C GLN A 125 11.66 1.94 -2.26
N ARG A 126 11.84 2.95 -1.43
CA ARG A 126 12.73 2.81 -0.27
C ARG A 126 12.24 1.72 0.67
N ILE A 127 10.94 1.61 0.85
CA ILE A 127 10.37 0.59 1.73
C ILE A 127 10.43 -0.78 1.08
N LEU A 128 10.20 -0.85 -0.23
CA LEU A 128 10.25 -2.13 -0.94
C LEU A 128 11.67 -2.69 -0.96
N GLY A 129 12.65 -1.82 -0.86
CA GLY A 129 14.04 -2.25 -0.86
C GLY A 129 14.65 -2.26 -2.24
N PRO A 130 15.92 -2.59 -2.31
CA PRO A 130 16.68 -2.47 -3.56
C PRO A 130 16.38 -3.57 -4.55
N GLY A 131 15.27 -3.92 -4.73
CA GLY A 131 14.98 -4.82 -5.76
C GLY A 131 14.64 -6.13 -5.50
#